data_8ed1c5cf098fbb61f31490293c7479d9
#
_entry.id   8ed1c5cf098fbb61f31490293c7479d9
#
_cell.length_a   1.000
_cell.length_b   1.000
_cell.length_c   1.000
_cell.angle_alpha   90.00
_cell.angle_beta   90.00
_cell.angle_gamma   90.00
#
_symmetry.space_group_name_H-M   'P 1'
#
loop_
_entity.id
_entity.type
_entity.pdbx_description
1 polymer ?
#
loop_
_entity_poly.entity_id
_entity_poly.type
_entity_poly.pdbx_seq_one_letter_code
_entity_poly.pdbx_strand_id
1 'polypeptide(L)'
;WTFDYPDGGTTLNELVVPSNRPVKLVLSSKDVLHSFFIPVMRSKMDCLPNRYNIMWFDATKEGVYDIFCTEYCGTGHSQMGAKVIVMQPAQYEEWASELGSEDDDLPLDELGAKLYTKKACNTCHTLDGSALVGPSYLQTSQMWGQERVFDDGSSTVIDDNYIRSSILEPMTQIVAGYQGV
;
A
#
# COMPACT_ATOMS: atom_id res chain seq x y z
N TRP A 1 -4.22 4.10 1.14
CA TRP A 1 -5.11 3.07 1.65
C TRP A 1 -4.73 1.71 1.09
N THR A 2 -4.68 0.70 1.95
CA THR A 2 -4.47 -0.70 1.56
C THR A 2 -5.78 -1.45 1.79
N PHE A 3 -6.20 -2.25 0.82
CA PHE A 3 -7.41 -3.06 0.91
C PHE A 3 -7.05 -4.53 0.76
N ASP A 4 -7.30 -5.29 1.82
CA ASP A 4 -7.08 -6.73 1.87
C ASP A 4 -8.42 -7.46 1.64
N TYR A 5 -8.44 -8.44 0.75
CA TYR A 5 -9.63 -9.21 0.39
C TYR A 5 -9.61 -10.60 1.04
N PRO A 6 -10.78 -11.21 1.28
CA PRO A 6 -10.87 -12.52 1.93
C PRO A 6 -10.07 -13.62 1.21
N ASP A 7 -9.94 -13.53 -0.10
CA ASP A 7 -9.25 -14.51 -0.95
C ASP A 7 -7.72 -14.28 -1.01
N GLY A 8 -7.19 -13.40 -0.18
CA GLY A 8 -5.75 -13.18 0.01
C GLY A 8 -5.13 -12.09 -0.88
N GLY A 9 -5.88 -11.53 -1.80
CA GLY A 9 -5.40 -10.42 -2.64
C GLY A 9 -5.38 -9.09 -1.90
N THR A 10 -4.47 -8.21 -2.30
CA THR A 10 -4.34 -6.86 -1.73
C THR A 10 -4.26 -5.83 -2.84
N THR A 11 -4.99 -4.72 -2.70
CA THR A 11 -4.89 -3.56 -3.60
C THR A 11 -4.45 -2.30 -2.86
N LEU A 12 -3.87 -1.36 -3.59
CA LEU A 12 -3.45 -0.07 -3.06
C LEU A 12 -4.26 1.05 -3.70
N ASN A 13 -4.92 1.86 -2.86
CA ASN A 13 -5.73 3.01 -3.27
C ASN A 13 -6.88 2.69 -4.26
N GLU A 14 -7.20 1.43 -4.43
CA GLU A 14 -8.32 0.95 -5.24
C GLU A 14 -9.13 -0.09 -4.47
N LEU A 15 -10.35 0.28 -4.07
CA LEU A 15 -11.31 -0.62 -3.44
C LEU A 15 -12.27 -1.14 -4.53
N VAL A 16 -12.14 -2.40 -4.90
CA VAL A 16 -13.04 -3.03 -5.88
C VAL A 16 -14.16 -3.76 -5.15
N VAL A 17 -15.40 -3.52 -5.55
CA VAL A 17 -16.59 -4.09 -4.91
C VAL A 17 -17.66 -4.46 -5.93
N PRO A 18 -18.50 -5.47 -5.65
CA PRO A 18 -19.63 -5.80 -6.51
C PRO A 18 -20.78 -4.81 -6.33
N SER A 19 -21.50 -4.53 -7.41
CA SER A 19 -22.75 -3.77 -7.36
C SER A 19 -23.90 -4.61 -6.76
N ASN A 20 -24.88 -3.93 -6.14
CA ASN A 20 -26.09 -4.52 -5.57
C ASN A 20 -25.84 -5.65 -4.54
N ARG A 21 -24.72 -5.58 -3.84
CA ARG A 21 -24.39 -6.46 -2.72
C ARG A 21 -23.88 -5.62 -1.54
N PRO A 22 -24.31 -5.88 -0.31
CA PRO A 22 -23.79 -5.18 0.86
C PRO A 22 -22.30 -5.49 1.05
N VAL A 23 -21.53 -4.42 1.22
CA VAL A 23 -20.07 -4.47 1.46
C VAL A 23 -19.80 -4.16 2.91
N LYS A 24 -19.08 -5.06 3.58
CA LYS A 24 -18.56 -4.86 4.93
C LYS A 24 -17.08 -4.53 4.86
N LEU A 25 -16.70 -3.39 5.40
CA LEU A 25 -15.30 -3.03 5.62
C LEU A 25 -14.94 -3.16 7.10
N VAL A 26 -13.79 -3.78 7.37
CA VAL A 26 -13.14 -3.77 8.68
C VAL A 26 -11.98 -2.81 8.59
N LEU A 27 -12.07 -1.71 9.31
CA LEU A 27 -11.16 -0.57 9.21
C LEU A 27 -10.24 -0.50 10.43
N SER A 28 -8.96 -0.28 10.18
CA SER A 28 -7.95 -0.02 11.21
C SER A 28 -6.88 0.91 10.65
N SER A 29 -6.03 1.45 11.51
CA SER A 29 -4.86 2.23 11.11
C SER A 29 -3.58 1.57 11.63
N LYS A 30 -2.49 1.70 10.86
CA LYS A 30 -1.15 1.24 11.24
C LYS A 30 -0.32 2.32 11.92
N ASP A 31 -0.73 3.58 11.81
CA ASP A 31 0.03 4.75 12.28
C ASP A 31 -0.82 5.68 13.16
N VAL A 32 -1.53 6.64 12.56
CA VAL A 32 -2.32 7.66 13.26
C VAL A 32 -3.81 7.52 12.97
N LEU A 33 -4.63 8.39 13.54
CA LEU A 33 -6.05 8.50 13.21
C LEU A 33 -6.24 8.97 11.77
N HIS A 34 -7.04 8.21 11.01
CA HIS A 34 -7.60 8.58 9.70
C HIS A 34 -9.11 8.48 9.71
N SER A 35 -9.78 9.04 8.72
CA SER A 35 -11.22 8.86 8.54
C SER A 35 -11.52 8.48 7.10
N PHE A 36 -11.98 7.27 6.90
CA PHE A 36 -12.34 6.72 5.59
C PHE A 36 -13.70 7.25 5.16
N PHE A 37 -13.78 7.89 3.99
CA PHE A 37 -14.99 8.53 3.52
C PHE A 37 -15.25 8.28 2.03
N ILE A 38 -16.43 7.74 1.73
CA ILE A 38 -16.96 7.58 0.37
C ILE A 38 -18.17 8.53 0.21
N PRO A 39 -17.98 9.73 -0.36
CA PRO A 39 -19.03 10.76 -0.42
C PRO A 39 -20.32 10.30 -1.08
N VAL A 40 -20.22 9.63 -2.23
CA VAL A 40 -21.40 9.19 -3.01
C VAL A 40 -22.26 8.16 -2.27
N MET A 41 -21.64 7.39 -1.38
CA MET A 41 -22.33 6.40 -0.54
C MET A 41 -22.70 6.94 0.83
N ARG A 42 -22.39 8.22 1.13
CA ARG A 42 -22.62 8.89 2.41
C ARG A 42 -22.08 8.10 3.61
N SER A 43 -21.03 7.33 3.39
CA SER A 43 -20.45 6.43 4.39
C SER A 43 -19.11 6.96 4.84
N LYS A 44 -18.97 7.23 6.15
CA LYS A 44 -17.75 7.70 6.80
C LYS A 44 -17.52 6.95 8.10
N MET A 45 -16.24 6.57 8.34
CA MET A 45 -15.85 5.89 9.56
C MET A 45 -14.38 6.17 9.87
N ASP A 46 -14.07 6.42 11.14
CA ASP A 46 -12.70 6.63 11.59
C ASP A 46 -11.92 5.31 11.63
N CYS A 47 -10.66 5.41 11.23
CA CYS A 47 -9.68 4.33 11.27
C CYS A 47 -8.69 4.62 12.41
N LEU A 48 -8.78 3.85 13.49
CA LEU A 48 -8.02 4.05 14.71
C LEU A 48 -6.88 3.04 14.83
N PRO A 49 -5.69 3.44 15.30
CA PRO A 49 -4.64 2.51 15.65
C PRO A 49 -5.09 1.50 16.73
N ASN A 50 -4.67 0.25 16.58
CA ASN A 50 -4.97 -0.84 17.52
C ASN A 50 -6.47 -1.10 17.76
N ARG A 51 -7.33 -0.67 16.84
CA ARG A 51 -8.78 -0.86 16.94
C ARG A 51 -9.37 -1.20 15.57
N TYR A 52 -10.37 -2.08 15.57
CA TYR A 52 -11.14 -2.43 14.38
C TYR A 52 -12.52 -1.81 14.45
N ASN A 53 -12.86 -0.97 13.47
CA ASN A 53 -14.17 -0.44 13.26
C ASN A 53 -14.84 -1.13 12.06
N ILE A 54 -16.17 -1.24 12.09
CA ILE A 54 -16.92 -1.90 11.01
C ILE A 54 -17.82 -0.87 10.34
N MET A 55 -17.73 -0.79 9.03
CA MET A 55 -18.57 0.04 8.18
C MET A 55 -19.28 -0.83 7.13
N TRP A 56 -20.52 -0.44 6.81
CA TRP A 56 -21.32 -1.09 5.78
C TRP A 56 -21.77 -0.06 4.75
N PHE A 57 -21.81 -0.46 3.50
CA PHE A 57 -22.47 0.30 2.44
C PHE A 57 -22.98 -0.63 1.34
N ASP A 58 -23.90 -0.10 0.51
CA ASP A 58 -24.44 -0.77 -0.66
C ASP A 58 -24.19 0.08 -1.89
N ALA A 59 -23.44 -0.47 -2.86
CA ALA A 59 -23.14 0.19 -4.13
C ALA A 59 -24.15 -0.26 -5.19
N THR A 60 -25.17 0.56 -5.45
CA THR A 60 -26.25 0.21 -6.39
C THR A 60 -25.96 0.56 -7.84
N LYS A 61 -24.94 1.37 -8.11
CA LYS A 61 -24.57 1.84 -9.45
C LYS A 61 -23.10 1.59 -9.72
N GLU A 62 -22.84 0.94 -10.85
CA GLU A 62 -21.49 0.72 -11.36
C GLU A 62 -20.78 2.04 -11.67
N GLY A 63 -19.47 2.05 -11.54
CA GLY A 63 -18.61 3.22 -11.80
C GLY A 63 -17.43 3.31 -10.88
N VAL A 64 -16.68 4.40 -11.05
CA VAL A 64 -15.51 4.73 -10.24
C VAL A 64 -15.81 5.98 -9.43
N TYR A 65 -15.61 5.91 -8.12
CA TYR A 65 -15.95 6.97 -7.19
C TYR A 65 -14.77 7.28 -6.27
N ASP A 66 -14.73 8.52 -5.75
CA ASP A 66 -13.65 8.97 -4.89
C ASP A 66 -13.79 8.44 -3.46
N ILE A 67 -12.64 8.14 -2.86
CA ILE A 67 -12.44 7.91 -1.43
C ILE A 67 -11.48 8.98 -0.92
N PHE A 68 -11.79 9.55 0.23
CA PHE A 68 -10.96 10.55 0.89
C PHE A 68 -10.61 10.15 2.33
N CYS A 69 -9.49 10.70 2.82
CA CYS A 69 -9.25 10.85 4.24
C CYS A 69 -9.88 12.17 4.71
N THR A 70 -10.72 12.14 5.73
CA THR A 70 -11.41 13.32 6.27
C THR A 70 -11.06 13.64 7.72
N GLU A 71 -9.93 13.09 8.20
CA GLU A 71 -9.30 13.46 9.46
C GLU A 71 -7.86 13.87 9.19
N TYR A 72 -7.41 15.02 9.71
CA TYR A 72 -6.04 15.48 9.51
C TYR A 72 -5.04 14.50 10.13
N CYS A 73 -4.24 13.87 9.29
CA CYS A 73 -3.35 12.77 9.66
C CYS A 73 -1.86 13.06 9.41
N GLY A 74 -1.51 14.30 9.09
CA GLY A 74 -0.13 14.72 8.85
C GLY A 74 0.12 15.31 7.47
N THR A 75 1.38 15.49 7.09
CA THR A 75 1.82 16.20 5.88
C THR A 75 1.23 15.63 4.58
N GLY A 76 1.08 14.30 4.49
CA GLY A 76 0.51 13.61 3.33
C GLY A 76 -1.03 13.56 3.28
N HIS A 77 -1.74 14.18 4.23
CA HIS A 77 -3.20 14.07 4.36
C HIS A 77 -3.97 14.35 3.07
N SER A 78 -3.64 15.42 2.36
CA SER A 78 -4.32 15.80 1.11
C SER A 78 -4.05 14.84 -0.06
N GLN A 79 -3.03 13.99 0.04
CA GLN A 79 -2.63 13.02 -0.97
C GLN A 79 -3.22 11.62 -0.73
N MET A 80 -3.95 11.44 0.37
CA MET A 80 -4.60 10.17 0.73
C MET A 80 -5.91 9.93 -0.05
N GLY A 81 -5.91 10.22 -1.35
CA GLY A 81 -7.00 9.88 -2.24
C GLY A 81 -6.96 8.40 -2.64
N ALA A 82 -8.14 7.81 -2.80
CA ALA A 82 -8.30 6.46 -3.37
C ALA A 82 -9.58 6.40 -4.21
N LYS A 83 -9.82 5.26 -4.86
CA LYS A 83 -11.03 5.04 -5.66
C LYS A 83 -11.79 3.82 -5.14
N VAL A 84 -13.10 3.88 -5.17
CA VAL A 84 -13.93 2.69 -5.13
C VAL A 84 -14.42 2.38 -6.55
N ILE A 85 -14.13 1.17 -7.02
CA ILE A 85 -14.50 0.66 -8.34
C ILE A 85 -15.66 -0.31 -8.14
N VAL A 86 -16.84 0.10 -8.57
CA VAL A 86 -18.05 -0.72 -8.48
C VAL A 86 -18.29 -1.40 -9.82
N MET A 87 -18.30 -2.71 -9.84
CA MET A 87 -18.48 -3.51 -11.05
C MET A 87 -19.60 -4.54 -10.89
N GLN A 88 -20.01 -5.16 -11.98
CA GLN A 88 -21.01 -6.25 -11.94
C GLN A 88 -20.51 -7.42 -11.09
N PRO A 89 -21.41 -8.13 -10.37
CA PRO A 89 -20.99 -9.24 -9.50
C PRO A 89 -20.17 -10.32 -10.23
N ALA A 90 -20.52 -10.66 -11.47
CA ALA A 90 -19.76 -11.65 -12.24
C ALA A 90 -18.32 -11.18 -12.56
N GLN A 91 -18.17 -9.91 -12.93
CA GLN A 91 -16.85 -9.30 -13.18
C GLN A 91 -16.02 -9.21 -11.90
N TYR A 92 -16.68 -8.91 -10.77
CA TYR A 92 -16.01 -8.89 -9.47
C TYR A 92 -15.49 -10.28 -9.07
N GLU A 93 -16.29 -11.35 -9.29
CA GLU A 93 -15.89 -12.72 -8.98
C GLU A 93 -14.69 -13.17 -9.84
N GLU A 94 -14.70 -12.84 -11.14
CA GLU A 94 -13.57 -13.08 -12.05
C GLU A 94 -12.32 -12.33 -11.57
N TRP A 95 -12.41 -11.03 -11.36
CA TRP A 95 -11.33 -10.18 -10.87
C TRP A 95 -10.78 -10.68 -9.51
N ALA A 96 -11.65 -11.05 -8.56
CA ALA A 96 -11.22 -11.51 -7.24
C ALA A 96 -10.49 -12.86 -7.32
N SER A 97 -10.92 -13.75 -8.21
CA SER A 97 -10.23 -15.04 -8.43
C SER A 97 -8.82 -14.86 -9.03
N GLU A 98 -8.66 -13.88 -9.90
CA GLU A 98 -7.35 -13.53 -10.48
C GLU A 98 -6.44 -12.85 -9.44
N LEU A 99 -7.00 -11.97 -8.61
CA LEU A 99 -6.23 -11.21 -7.61
C LEU A 99 -5.47 -12.10 -6.62
N GLY A 100 -6.03 -13.26 -6.26
CA GLY A 100 -5.42 -14.21 -5.33
C GLY A 100 -4.47 -15.23 -5.99
N SER A 101 -4.60 -15.46 -7.30
CA SER A 101 -3.90 -16.55 -8.01
C SER A 101 -2.64 -16.12 -8.76
N GLU A 102 -2.39 -14.83 -8.92
CA GLU A 102 -1.41 -14.32 -9.89
C GLU A 102 0.06 -14.42 -9.47
N ASP A 103 0.37 -14.65 -8.20
CA ASP A 103 1.71 -14.45 -7.67
C ASP A 103 2.53 -15.75 -7.49
N ASP A 104 1.87 -16.92 -7.45
CA ASP A 104 2.55 -18.18 -7.06
C ASP A 104 3.44 -18.82 -8.16
N ASP A 105 3.20 -18.49 -9.44
CA ASP A 105 3.90 -19.10 -10.58
C ASP A 105 4.85 -18.15 -11.33
N LEU A 106 4.98 -16.89 -10.88
CA LEU A 106 5.83 -15.90 -11.55
C LEU A 106 7.32 -16.09 -11.20
N PRO A 107 8.25 -15.92 -12.16
CA PRO A 107 9.68 -15.75 -11.86
C PRO A 107 9.89 -14.63 -10.84
N LEU A 108 10.89 -14.79 -9.95
CA LEU A 108 11.09 -13.85 -8.83
C LEU A 108 11.34 -12.40 -9.26
N ASP A 109 11.95 -12.17 -10.40
CA ASP A 109 12.20 -10.85 -10.98
C ASP A 109 10.92 -10.20 -11.49
N GLU A 110 10.03 -10.96 -12.14
CA GLU A 110 8.72 -10.49 -12.58
C GLU A 110 7.79 -10.24 -11.40
N LEU A 111 7.80 -11.14 -10.41
CA LEU A 111 7.08 -10.95 -9.15
C LEU A 111 7.57 -9.68 -8.42
N GLY A 112 8.88 -9.47 -8.35
CA GLY A 112 9.48 -8.29 -7.76
C GLY A 112 9.03 -6.99 -8.45
N ALA A 113 9.03 -6.96 -9.79
CA ALA A 113 8.56 -5.83 -10.58
C ALA A 113 7.06 -5.52 -10.33
N LYS A 114 6.24 -6.56 -10.25
CA LYS A 114 4.81 -6.46 -9.92
C LYS A 114 4.60 -5.92 -8.50
N LEU A 115 5.30 -6.48 -7.51
CA LEU A 115 5.21 -6.05 -6.12
C LEU A 115 5.70 -4.61 -5.92
N TYR A 116 6.73 -4.18 -6.63
CA TYR A 116 7.26 -2.81 -6.61
C TYR A 116 6.16 -1.77 -6.90
N THR A 117 5.29 -2.06 -7.88
CA THR A 117 4.14 -1.19 -8.21
C THR A 117 2.96 -1.45 -7.28
N LYS A 118 2.58 -2.72 -7.05
CA LYS A 118 1.43 -3.14 -6.23
C LYS A 118 1.54 -2.67 -4.77
N LYS A 119 2.76 -2.66 -4.21
CA LYS A 119 3.05 -2.18 -2.84
C LYS A 119 3.47 -0.71 -2.78
N ALA A 120 3.36 0.02 -3.89
CA ALA A 120 3.71 1.44 -4.04
C ALA A 120 5.17 1.78 -3.65
N CYS A 121 6.08 0.84 -3.76
CA CYS A 121 7.50 1.10 -3.51
C CYS A 121 8.06 2.21 -4.43
N ASN A 122 7.49 2.33 -5.64
CA ASN A 122 7.79 3.34 -6.64
C ASN A 122 7.45 4.78 -6.23
N THR A 123 6.70 4.99 -5.16
CA THR A 123 6.42 6.34 -4.65
C THR A 123 7.61 6.95 -3.92
N CYS A 124 8.47 6.11 -3.34
CA CYS A 124 9.63 6.53 -2.55
C CYS A 124 10.97 6.07 -3.14
N HIS A 125 10.99 4.98 -3.92
CA HIS A 125 12.21 4.39 -4.46
C HIS A 125 12.18 4.35 -5.98
N THR A 126 13.29 4.69 -6.63
CA THR A 126 13.44 4.61 -8.08
C THR A 126 14.19 3.34 -8.50
N LEU A 127 14.08 2.99 -9.80
CA LEU A 127 14.86 1.90 -10.41
C LEU A 127 15.99 2.40 -11.31
N ASP A 128 16.09 3.71 -11.53
CA ASP A 128 17.01 4.32 -12.50
C ASP A 128 18.22 5.04 -11.85
N GLY A 129 18.30 5.03 -10.52
CA GLY A 129 19.37 5.70 -9.77
C GLY A 129 19.07 7.14 -9.39
N SER A 130 17.97 7.72 -9.85
CA SER A 130 17.56 9.06 -9.45
C SER A 130 17.18 9.11 -7.97
N ALA A 131 17.41 10.26 -7.33
CA ALA A 131 17.04 10.46 -5.93
C ALA A 131 15.54 10.73 -5.80
N LEU A 132 14.91 10.07 -4.83
CA LEU A 132 13.53 10.30 -4.42
C LEU A 132 13.50 10.39 -2.88
N VAL A 133 12.37 10.10 -2.26
CA VAL A 133 12.23 10.08 -0.78
C VAL A 133 13.16 9.05 -0.15
N GLY A 134 13.30 7.88 -0.77
CA GLY A 134 14.19 6.80 -0.35
C GLY A 134 15.30 6.50 -1.36
N PRO A 135 16.29 5.66 -0.99
CA PRO A 135 17.37 5.23 -1.87
C PRO A 135 16.85 4.51 -3.12
N SER A 136 17.50 4.73 -4.27
CA SER A 136 17.20 3.97 -5.48
C SER A 136 17.57 2.49 -5.31
N TYR A 137 16.72 1.60 -5.80
CA TYR A 137 17.04 0.16 -5.82
C TYR A 137 18.21 -0.17 -6.74
N LEU A 138 18.40 0.59 -7.83
CA LEU A 138 19.60 0.43 -8.67
C LEU A 138 20.88 0.68 -7.86
N GLN A 139 20.95 1.78 -7.11
CA GLN A 139 22.12 2.07 -6.27
C GLN A 139 22.31 0.98 -5.19
N THR A 140 21.24 0.52 -4.58
CA THR A 140 21.29 -0.54 -3.57
C THR A 140 21.82 -1.85 -4.16
N SER A 141 21.38 -2.23 -5.37
CA SER A 141 21.86 -3.43 -6.03
C SER A 141 23.33 -3.34 -6.45
N GLN A 142 23.81 -2.18 -6.89
CA GLN A 142 25.21 -1.94 -7.24
C GLN A 142 26.14 -2.00 -6.03
N MET A 143 25.62 -1.74 -4.84
CA MET A 143 26.36 -1.80 -3.58
C MET A 143 26.23 -3.15 -2.86
N TRP A 144 25.69 -4.17 -3.51
CA TRP A 144 25.51 -5.49 -2.91
C TRP A 144 26.82 -6.05 -2.36
N GLY A 145 26.81 -6.51 -1.12
CA GLY A 145 28.01 -7.00 -0.42
C GLY A 145 28.94 -5.89 0.13
N GLN A 146 28.61 -4.61 -0.07
CA GLN A 146 29.34 -3.47 0.48
C GLN A 146 28.65 -2.91 1.72
N GLU A 147 29.38 -2.11 2.50
CA GLU A 147 28.83 -1.44 3.66
C GLU A 147 27.93 -0.27 3.27
N ARG A 148 26.78 -0.18 3.94
CA ARG A 148 25.89 0.98 3.91
C ARG A 148 25.91 1.69 5.25
N VAL A 149 26.16 2.99 5.22
CA VAL A 149 26.18 3.84 6.41
C VAL A 149 24.80 4.45 6.66
N PHE A 150 24.40 4.52 7.92
CA PHE A 150 23.16 5.12 8.39
C PHE A 150 23.36 6.50 8.98
N ASP A 151 22.29 7.23 9.24
CA ASP A 151 22.30 8.59 9.78
C ASP A 151 22.84 8.67 11.21
N ASP A 152 22.74 7.58 11.98
CA ASP A 152 23.31 7.43 13.32
C ASP A 152 24.82 7.11 13.33
N GLY A 153 25.44 6.97 12.15
CA GLY A 153 26.83 6.62 11.96
C GLY A 153 27.14 5.13 12.05
N SER A 154 26.17 4.27 12.29
CA SER A 154 26.32 2.82 12.19
C SER A 154 26.40 2.37 10.73
N SER A 155 26.84 1.14 10.49
CA SER A 155 26.86 0.55 9.14
C SER A 155 26.47 -0.92 9.17
N THR A 156 25.99 -1.42 8.02
CA THR A 156 25.73 -2.84 7.79
C THR A 156 26.09 -3.22 6.36
N VAL A 157 26.33 -4.50 6.12
CA VAL A 157 26.52 -5.02 4.76
C VAL A 157 25.17 -5.14 4.07
N ILE A 158 25.09 -4.72 2.81
CA ILE A 158 23.88 -4.89 2.00
C ILE A 158 23.80 -6.36 1.56
N ASP A 159 22.89 -7.09 2.16
CA ASP A 159 22.56 -8.49 1.92
C ASP A 159 21.04 -8.72 2.01
N ASP A 160 20.61 -9.96 1.87
CA ASP A 160 19.18 -10.34 1.98
C ASP A 160 18.57 -9.95 3.34
N ASN A 161 19.33 -10.06 4.43
CA ASN A 161 18.85 -9.69 5.76
C ASN A 161 18.67 -8.20 5.90
N TYR A 162 19.62 -7.40 5.39
CA TYR A 162 19.50 -5.95 5.34
C TYR A 162 18.25 -5.55 4.54
N ILE A 163 18.07 -6.07 3.32
CA ILE A 163 16.91 -5.74 2.49
C ILE A 163 15.60 -6.11 3.20
N ARG A 164 15.54 -7.29 3.80
CA ARG A 164 14.38 -7.73 4.57
C ARG A 164 14.06 -6.78 5.73
N SER A 165 15.05 -6.41 6.53
CA SER A 165 14.87 -5.50 7.67
C SER A 165 14.45 -4.11 7.21
N SER A 166 15.08 -3.59 6.15
CA SER A 166 14.77 -2.28 5.56
C SER A 166 13.33 -2.20 5.04
N ILE A 167 12.75 -3.30 4.53
CA ILE A 167 11.36 -3.35 4.08
C ILE A 167 10.38 -3.49 5.26
N LEU A 168 10.69 -4.34 6.24
CA LEU A 168 9.77 -4.66 7.33
C LEU A 168 9.80 -3.62 8.46
N GLU A 169 10.96 -3.01 8.69
CA GLU A 169 11.21 -2.06 9.79
C GLU A 169 11.96 -0.82 9.29
N PRO A 170 11.40 -0.06 8.31
CA PRO A 170 12.12 0.98 7.58
C PRO A 170 12.64 2.12 8.45
N MET A 171 12.07 2.33 9.64
CA MET A 171 12.46 3.39 10.58
C MET A 171 13.61 2.99 11.51
N THR A 172 14.02 1.73 11.51
CA THR A 172 15.08 1.24 12.42
C THR A 172 16.47 1.68 11.97
N GLN A 173 16.69 1.76 10.64
CA GLN A 173 17.96 2.10 10.03
C GLN A 173 17.75 3.03 8.84
N ILE A 174 17.92 4.33 9.07
CA ILE A 174 17.74 5.34 8.03
C ILE A 174 19.06 5.53 7.29
N VAL A 175 19.05 5.35 5.98
CA VAL A 175 20.27 5.52 5.16
C VAL A 175 20.76 6.96 5.24
N ALA A 176 22.06 7.16 5.44
CA ALA A 176 22.67 8.49 5.56
C ALA A 176 22.31 9.37 4.34
N GLY A 177 21.82 10.58 4.61
CA GLY A 177 21.37 11.53 3.60
C GLY A 177 19.89 11.41 3.20
N TYR A 178 19.13 10.48 3.79
CA TYR A 178 17.69 10.35 3.64
C TYR A 178 16.97 10.67 4.96
N GLN A 179 15.69 10.94 4.90
CA GLN A 179 14.86 11.19 6.08
C GLN A 179 13.91 10.01 6.30
N GLY A 180 13.69 9.65 7.56
CA GLY A 180 12.62 8.72 7.92
C GLY A 180 11.24 9.35 7.61
N VAL A 181 10.36 8.63 6.94
CA VAL A 181 9.00 9.04 6.55
C VAL A 181 7.96 8.06 7.02
#